data_92219e45568bb59eee21630ddda67aef
#
_entry.id   92219e45568bb59eee21630ddda67aef
#
_cell.length_a   1.000
_cell.length_b   1.000
_cell.length_c   1.000
_cell.angle_alpha   90.00
_cell.angle_beta   90.00
_cell.angle_gamma   90.00
#
_symmetry.space_group_name_H-M   'P 1'
#
loop_
_entity.id
_entity.type
_entity.pdbx_description
1 polymer ?
#
loop_
_entity_poly.entity_id
_entity_poly.type
_entity_poly.pdbx_seq_one_letter_code
_entity_poly.pdbx_strand_id
1 'polypeptide(L)'
;IMDEFMEAALPKEGKVSIKSKVNGLFYVNEKTLYEINRLPNVLLSTVPNRHPVKAGDVVAATRIIPLYIKSDELKKVERVGEKGIISIRPFKSFKIGLVITGSEVYSGRIQDGSYVVEEKIKGYELDIIGKTLVPDEIEEISRAIAELFDRGADIVVTTGGLSVDPDDVTKEGIEATGAEVLFYGTPVFPGAMFLVARLKGKYILGAPACVYYNKNTVFDIILARIMAGERMHKNDMVKLSYGGLCLNCNICHYPTCFFGKGP
;
A
#
# COMPACT_ATOMS: atom_id res chain seq x y z
N ILE A 1 -2.15 14.49 -20.05
CA ILE A 1 -1.04 13.58 -19.71
C ILE A 1 -1.05 13.26 -18.23
N MET A 2 -1.25 14.23 -17.36
CA MET A 2 -1.26 14.13 -15.89
C MET A 2 -2.57 14.68 -15.32
N ASP A 3 -2.93 14.23 -14.11
CA ASP A 3 -4.11 14.71 -13.37
C ASP A 3 -3.82 15.98 -12.54
N GLU A 4 -4.83 16.48 -11.83
CA GLU A 4 -4.79 17.69 -11.00
C GLU A 4 -3.89 17.57 -9.74
N PHE A 5 -3.53 16.35 -9.35
CA PHE A 5 -2.69 16.07 -8.19
C PHE A 5 -1.19 16.14 -8.49
N MET A 6 -0.84 16.56 -9.69
CA MET A 6 0.54 16.75 -10.14
C MET A 6 0.78 18.15 -10.66
N GLU A 7 2.03 18.54 -10.71
CA GLU A 7 2.49 19.79 -11.30
C GLU A 7 3.75 19.58 -12.14
N ALA A 8 3.87 20.32 -13.23
CA ALA A 8 5.07 20.35 -14.04
C ALA A 8 6.00 21.46 -13.53
N ALA A 9 7.24 21.11 -13.24
CA ALA A 9 8.27 22.11 -12.90
C ALA A 9 8.64 22.93 -14.13
N LEU A 10 9.25 24.10 -13.90
CA LEU A 10 9.84 24.88 -14.99
C LEU A 10 10.91 24.06 -15.72
N PRO A 11 10.99 24.16 -17.05
CA PRO A 11 11.99 23.46 -17.81
C PRO A 11 13.42 23.82 -17.35
N LYS A 12 14.24 22.80 -17.14
CA LYS A 12 15.66 22.96 -16.86
C LYS A 12 16.44 22.09 -17.82
N GLU A 13 17.35 22.69 -18.62
CA GLU A 13 18.16 21.98 -19.60
C GLU A 13 17.32 21.11 -20.57
N GLY A 14 16.15 21.63 -20.99
CA GLY A 14 15.22 20.92 -21.86
C GLY A 14 14.43 19.77 -21.22
N LYS A 15 14.58 19.54 -19.90
CA LYS A 15 13.83 18.55 -19.14
C LYS A 15 12.75 19.23 -18.32
N VAL A 16 11.55 18.66 -18.32
CA VAL A 16 10.45 19.02 -17.42
C VAL A 16 10.25 17.87 -16.43
N SER A 17 10.40 18.13 -15.15
CA SER A 17 10.06 17.16 -14.08
C SER A 17 8.60 17.36 -13.68
N ILE A 18 7.91 16.25 -13.40
CA ILE A 18 6.53 16.22 -12.90
C ILE A 18 6.60 15.79 -11.44
N LYS A 19 5.96 16.57 -10.56
CA LYS A 19 5.96 16.35 -9.12
C LYS A 19 4.56 16.05 -8.62
N SER A 20 4.48 15.24 -7.57
CA SER A 20 3.25 15.06 -6.78
C SER A 20 2.96 16.32 -5.95
N LYS A 21 1.70 16.72 -5.87
CA LYS A 21 1.20 17.78 -4.97
C LYS A 21 0.65 17.20 -3.66
N VAL A 22 0.47 15.88 -3.59
CA VAL A 22 -0.22 15.20 -2.49
C VAL A 22 0.50 13.92 -2.08
N ASN A 23 0.22 13.43 -0.86
CA ASN A 23 0.55 12.08 -0.45
C ASN A 23 -0.44 11.10 -1.11
N GLY A 24 0.04 10.05 -1.75
CA GLY A 24 -0.84 9.13 -2.48
C GLY A 24 -0.12 7.96 -3.13
N LEU A 25 -0.84 7.27 -3.99
CA LEU A 25 -0.33 6.16 -4.77
C LEU A 25 -0.30 6.56 -6.25
N PHE A 26 0.87 6.46 -6.85
CA PHE A 26 1.09 6.81 -8.26
C PHE A 26 0.66 5.66 -9.17
N TYR A 27 0.04 6.01 -10.29
CA TYR A 27 -0.39 5.06 -11.32
C TYR A 27 0.14 5.49 -12.69
N VAL A 28 0.49 4.50 -13.50
CA VAL A 28 0.87 4.70 -14.89
C VAL A 28 0.12 3.73 -15.79
N ASN A 29 -0.40 4.27 -16.90
CA ASN A 29 -0.90 3.45 -18.00
C ASN A 29 0.30 3.06 -18.88
N GLU A 30 0.85 1.89 -18.64
CA GLU A 30 2.06 1.41 -19.30
C GLU A 30 1.89 1.34 -20.83
N LYS A 31 0.71 0.93 -21.31
CA LYS A 31 0.42 0.89 -22.74
C LYS A 31 0.56 2.27 -23.37
N THR A 32 -0.06 3.28 -22.77
CA THR A 32 0.00 4.66 -23.27
C THR A 32 1.41 5.25 -23.10
N LEU A 33 2.11 4.93 -22.01
CA LEU A 33 3.51 5.31 -21.80
C LEU A 33 4.41 4.78 -22.93
N TYR A 34 4.22 3.51 -23.32
CA TYR A 34 4.99 2.92 -24.42
C TYR A 34 4.60 3.49 -25.76
N GLU A 35 3.31 3.84 -25.99
CA GLU A 35 2.86 4.52 -27.21
C GLU A 35 3.55 5.89 -27.36
N ILE A 36 3.65 6.69 -26.29
CA ILE A 36 4.36 7.98 -26.29
C ILE A 36 5.84 7.78 -26.65
N ASN A 37 6.52 6.84 -25.99
CA ASN A 37 7.95 6.64 -26.18
C ASN A 37 8.32 5.98 -27.52
N ARG A 38 7.33 5.53 -28.31
CA ARG A 38 7.51 5.12 -29.72
C ARG A 38 7.45 6.30 -30.69
N LEU A 39 6.92 7.43 -30.24
CA LEU A 39 6.92 8.64 -31.07
C LEU A 39 8.34 9.23 -31.15
N PRO A 40 8.73 9.79 -32.30
CA PRO A 40 10.05 10.39 -32.43
C PRO A 40 10.17 11.65 -31.57
N ASN A 41 11.37 11.92 -31.11
CA ASN A 41 11.76 13.19 -30.50
C ASN A 41 11.16 13.51 -29.14
N VAL A 42 10.37 12.62 -28.51
CA VAL A 42 9.79 12.81 -27.17
C VAL A 42 10.13 11.63 -26.27
N LEU A 43 10.53 11.93 -25.04
CA LEU A 43 10.79 10.93 -24.01
C LEU A 43 9.96 11.24 -22.76
N LEU A 44 9.37 10.22 -22.18
CA LEU A 44 8.67 10.26 -20.89
C LEU A 44 9.12 9.07 -20.06
N SER A 45 9.66 9.35 -18.88
CA SER A 45 10.04 8.32 -17.89
C SER A 45 9.27 8.55 -16.60
N THR A 46 8.90 7.47 -15.91
CA THR A 46 8.11 7.53 -14.68
C THR A 46 8.72 6.66 -13.57
N VAL A 47 8.31 6.90 -12.34
CA VAL A 47 8.47 5.91 -11.27
C VAL A 47 7.59 4.68 -11.55
N PRO A 48 7.82 3.52 -10.90
CA PRO A 48 7.02 2.32 -11.08
C PRO A 48 5.53 2.55 -10.79
N ASN A 49 4.68 1.74 -11.39
CA ASN A 49 3.24 1.71 -11.09
C ASN A 49 3.00 1.34 -9.61
N ARG A 50 1.96 1.92 -8.99
CA ARG A 50 1.63 1.75 -7.56
C ARG A 50 2.77 2.15 -6.61
N HIS A 51 3.53 3.19 -6.98
CA HIS A 51 4.56 3.76 -6.13
C HIS A 51 3.93 4.71 -5.09
N PRO A 52 4.11 4.47 -3.77
CA PRO A 52 3.74 5.45 -2.76
C PRO A 52 4.57 6.73 -2.93
N VAL A 53 3.90 7.87 -2.96
CA VAL A 53 4.52 9.18 -3.16
C VAL A 53 4.11 10.16 -2.07
N LYS A 54 4.98 11.11 -1.80
CA LYS A 54 4.72 12.27 -0.94
C LYS A 54 4.61 13.54 -1.78
N ALA A 55 3.95 14.55 -1.24
CA ALA A 55 3.95 15.88 -1.85
C ALA A 55 5.38 16.37 -2.06
N GLY A 56 5.69 16.83 -3.26
CA GLY A 56 7.03 17.26 -3.69
C GLY A 56 7.87 16.18 -4.39
N ASP A 57 7.52 14.90 -4.29
CA ASP A 57 8.26 13.83 -4.96
C ASP A 57 8.18 13.95 -6.48
N VAL A 58 9.31 13.74 -7.16
CA VAL A 58 9.35 13.65 -8.62
C VAL A 58 8.85 12.28 -9.04
N VAL A 59 7.75 12.26 -9.80
CA VAL A 59 7.07 11.03 -10.24
C VAL A 59 7.32 10.70 -11.71
N ALA A 60 7.65 11.71 -12.52
CA ALA A 60 7.96 11.54 -13.93
C ALA A 60 8.85 12.66 -14.43
N ALA A 61 9.47 12.44 -15.59
CA ALA A 61 10.22 13.47 -16.30
C ALA A 61 10.04 13.28 -17.81
N THR A 62 9.91 14.40 -18.52
CA THR A 62 9.80 14.42 -19.99
C THR A 62 10.76 15.42 -20.60
N ARG A 63 11.17 15.15 -21.83
CA ARG A 63 11.92 16.09 -22.64
C ARG A 63 11.73 15.82 -24.13
N ILE A 64 12.01 16.83 -24.95
CA ILE A 64 12.23 16.66 -26.38
C ILE A 64 13.73 16.50 -26.65
N ILE A 65 14.09 15.68 -27.65
CA ILE A 65 15.50 15.43 -28.00
C ILE A 65 16.11 16.61 -28.78
N PRO A 66 15.44 17.15 -29.85
CA PRO A 66 15.95 18.31 -30.59
C PRO A 66 15.68 19.60 -29.79
N LEU A 67 16.29 20.69 -30.24
CA LEU A 67 16.03 22.02 -29.67
C LEU A 67 14.58 22.49 -29.86
N TYR A 68 13.92 22.00 -30.89
CA TYR A 68 12.50 22.26 -31.16
C TYR A 68 11.84 21.03 -31.77
N ILE A 69 10.54 20.90 -31.55
CA ILE A 69 9.69 19.85 -32.11
C ILE A 69 8.70 20.45 -33.09
N LYS A 70 8.41 19.77 -34.19
CA LYS A 70 7.39 20.22 -35.12
C LYS A 70 6.00 20.15 -34.50
N SER A 71 5.15 21.14 -34.87
CA SER A 71 3.77 21.20 -34.34
C SER A 71 2.97 19.93 -34.62
N ASP A 72 3.16 19.28 -35.76
CA ASP A 72 2.46 18.02 -36.07
C ASP A 72 2.91 16.84 -35.23
N GLU A 73 4.18 16.80 -34.83
CA GLU A 73 4.70 15.79 -33.89
C GLU A 73 4.13 16.03 -32.51
N LEU A 74 4.11 17.29 -32.05
CA LEU A 74 3.52 17.65 -30.77
C LEU A 74 2.04 17.25 -30.66
N LYS A 75 1.26 17.55 -31.71
CA LYS A 75 -0.16 17.15 -31.79
C LYS A 75 -0.38 15.66 -31.71
N LYS A 76 0.56 14.84 -32.23
CA LYS A 76 0.50 13.38 -32.07
C LYS A 76 0.70 12.98 -30.62
N VAL A 77 1.67 13.59 -29.92
CA VAL A 77 1.91 13.38 -28.49
C VAL A 77 0.70 13.75 -27.65
N GLU A 78 0.11 14.92 -27.93
CA GLU A 78 -1.10 15.40 -27.23
C GLU A 78 -2.27 14.42 -27.41
N ARG A 79 -2.53 13.97 -28.64
CA ARG A 79 -3.61 13.00 -28.95
C ARG A 79 -3.43 11.66 -28.21
N VAL A 80 -2.21 11.15 -28.11
CA VAL A 80 -1.95 9.93 -27.30
C VAL A 80 -2.13 10.25 -25.83
N GLY A 81 -1.68 11.42 -25.38
CA GLY A 81 -1.77 11.88 -24.00
C GLY A 81 -3.19 12.12 -23.49
N GLU A 82 -4.16 12.42 -24.39
CA GLU A 82 -5.60 12.57 -24.03
C GLU A 82 -6.18 11.33 -23.34
N LYS A 83 -5.62 10.15 -23.58
CA LYS A 83 -6.03 8.89 -22.91
C LYS A 83 -5.65 8.84 -21.42
N GLY A 84 -4.90 9.83 -20.91
CA GLY A 84 -4.29 9.79 -19.60
C GLY A 84 -3.11 8.81 -19.54
N ILE A 85 -1.98 9.25 -19.00
CA ILE A 85 -0.78 8.41 -18.90
C ILE A 85 -0.44 8.14 -17.46
N ILE A 86 -0.42 9.17 -16.64
CA ILE A 86 -0.05 9.11 -15.23
C ILE A 86 -1.13 9.76 -14.36
N SER A 87 -1.35 9.21 -13.20
CA SER A 87 -2.29 9.74 -12.21
C SER A 87 -1.83 9.46 -10.79
N ILE A 88 -2.34 10.21 -9.82
CA ILE A 88 -2.15 9.94 -8.40
C ILE A 88 -3.51 9.81 -7.75
N ARG A 89 -3.69 8.75 -6.96
CA ARG A 89 -4.84 8.64 -6.06
C ARG A 89 -4.39 9.10 -4.68
N PRO A 90 -4.90 10.25 -4.20
CA PRO A 90 -4.59 10.73 -2.86
C PRO A 90 -4.94 9.69 -1.80
N PHE A 91 -4.12 9.59 -0.76
CA PHE A 91 -4.43 8.75 0.38
C PHE A 91 -5.64 9.30 1.13
N LYS A 92 -6.60 8.43 1.38
CA LYS A 92 -7.74 8.70 2.26
C LYS A 92 -7.33 8.48 3.70
N SER A 93 -7.86 9.28 4.61
CA SER A 93 -7.72 9.04 6.04
C SER A 93 -8.68 7.95 6.48
N PHE A 94 -8.22 7.10 7.41
CA PHE A 94 -8.98 6.02 8.04
C PHE A 94 -8.73 6.01 9.53
N LYS A 95 -9.76 5.66 10.31
CA LYS A 95 -9.66 5.37 11.74
C LYS A 95 -9.29 3.92 11.93
N ILE A 96 -8.20 3.66 12.64
CA ILE A 96 -7.64 2.33 12.82
C ILE A 96 -7.93 1.82 14.24
N GLY A 97 -8.46 0.60 14.33
CA GLY A 97 -8.50 -0.17 15.59
C GLY A 97 -7.38 -1.20 15.59
N LEU A 98 -6.76 -1.45 16.74
CA LEU A 98 -5.74 -2.48 16.91
C LEU A 98 -6.25 -3.57 17.86
N VAL A 99 -6.14 -4.83 17.43
CA VAL A 99 -6.33 -6.01 18.27
C VAL A 99 -5.02 -6.76 18.33
N ILE A 100 -4.46 -6.87 19.52
CA ILE A 100 -3.22 -7.59 19.78
C ILE A 100 -3.60 -8.92 20.38
N THR A 101 -3.34 -10.03 19.67
CA THR A 101 -3.61 -11.38 20.16
C THR A 101 -2.35 -12.01 20.70
N GLY A 102 -2.48 -12.89 21.64
CA GLY A 102 -1.39 -13.63 22.24
C GLY A 102 -1.58 -13.80 23.74
N SER A 103 -1.79 -15.03 24.21
CA SER A 103 -2.00 -15.35 25.62
C SER A 103 -0.82 -14.96 26.51
N GLU A 104 0.40 -14.99 25.97
CA GLU A 104 1.60 -14.56 26.69
C GLU A 104 1.71 -13.04 26.82
N VAL A 105 1.34 -12.29 25.77
CA VAL A 105 1.27 -10.83 25.82
C VAL A 105 0.14 -10.38 26.72
N TYR A 106 -1.03 -11.02 26.62
CA TYR A 106 -2.21 -10.73 27.43
C TYR A 106 -1.93 -10.95 28.93
N SER A 107 -1.23 -12.03 29.27
CA SER A 107 -0.83 -12.33 30.68
C SER A 107 0.37 -11.50 31.16
N GLY A 108 0.97 -10.67 30.32
CA GLY A 108 2.14 -9.86 30.67
C GLY A 108 3.45 -10.62 30.75
N ARG A 109 3.50 -11.88 30.27
CA ARG A 109 4.75 -12.69 30.24
C ARG A 109 5.71 -12.17 29.17
N ILE A 110 5.17 -11.67 28.06
CA ILE A 110 5.93 -11.04 26.95
C ILE A 110 5.50 -9.60 26.82
N GLN A 111 6.45 -8.72 26.56
CA GLN A 111 6.15 -7.30 26.32
C GLN A 111 5.40 -7.10 25.00
N ASP A 112 4.37 -6.27 25.02
CA ASP A 112 3.64 -5.86 23.83
C ASP A 112 4.56 -5.11 22.84
N GLY A 113 4.77 -5.71 21.65
CA GLY A 113 5.55 -5.13 20.56
C GLY A 113 4.73 -4.28 19.58
N SER A 114 3.44 -4.08 19.83
CA SER A 114 2.52 -3.41 18.90
C SER A 114 2.89 -1.95 18.60
N TYR A 115 3.74 -1.33 19.43
CA TYR A 115 4.25 0.03 19.16
C TYR A 115 4.88 0.15 17.77
N VAL A 116 5.49 -0.91 17.24
CA VAL A 116 6.06 -0.92 15.88
C VAL A 116 4.96 -0.76 14.83
N VAL A 117 3.82 -1.42 15.01
CA VAL A 117 2.66 -1.30 14.12
C VAL A 117 2.01 0.09 14.25
N GLU A 118 1.93 0.60 15.49
CA GLU A 118 1.44 1.95 15.73
C GLU A 118 2.30 3.01 15.04
N GLU A 119 3.64 2.88 15.09
CA GLU A 119 4.55 3.80 14.38
C GLU A 119 4.37 3.72 12.86
N LYS A 120 4.19 2.52 12.30
CA LYS A 120 3.89 2.36 10.87
C LYS A 120 2.58 3.07 10.49
N ILE A 121 1.52 2.89 11.26
CA ILE A 121 0.21 3.51 11.02
C ILE A 121 0.31 5.04 11.12
N LYS A 122 0.98 5.55 12.15
CA LYS A 122 1.26 6.99 12.31
C LYS A 122 2.10 7.57 11.17
N GLY A 123 3.02 6.78 10.62
CA GLY A 123 3.82 7.14 9.45
C GLY A 123 2.99 7.41 8.18
N TYR A 124 1.77 6.87 8.11
CA TYR A 124 0.76 7.17 7.09
C TYR A 124 -0.24 8.27 7.51
N GLU A 125 0.00 8.96 8.63
CA GLU A 125 -0.89 10.01 9.17
C GLU A 125 -2.31 9.50 9.47
N LEU A 126 -2.44 8.24 9.92
CA LEU A 126 -3.70 7.61 10.28
C LEU A 126 -3.94 7.64 11.79
N ASP A 127 -5.20 7.82 12.19
CA ASP A 127 -5.63 7.89 13.57
C ASP A 127 -5.88 6.50 14.16
N ILE A 128 -5.23 6.17 15.28
CA ILE A 128 -5.53 4.97 16.07
C ILE A 128 -6.56 5.33 17.12
N ILE A 129 -7.80 4.84 16.97
CA ILE A 129 -8.92 5.16 17.87
C ILE A 129 -9.09 4.19 19.04
N GLY A 130 -8.35 3.10 19.03
CA GLY A 130 -8.37 2.13 20.13
C GLY A 130 -7.39 1.00 19.90
N LYS A 131 -6.91 0.44 21.03
CA LYS A 131 -6.09 -0.76 21.07
C LYS A 131 -6.64 -1.69 22.18
N THR A 132 -6.77 -2.97 21.86
CA THR A 132 -7.25 -4.00 22.77
C THR A 132 -6.30 -5.20 22.73
N LEU A 133 -5.87 -5.68 23.89
CA LEU A 133 -5.13 -6.92 24.04
C LEU A 133 -6.11 -8.02 24.39
N VAL A 134 -6.02 -9.16 23.72
CA VAL A 134 -6.88 -10.31 23.95
C VAL A 134 -6.06 -11.61 23.99
N PRO A 135 -6.51 -12.64 24.73
CA PRO A 135 -5.92 -13.97 24.65
C PRO A 135 -6.18 -14.60 23.28
N ASP A 136 -5.53 -15.72 23.00
CA ASP A 136 -5.76 -16.52 21.78
C ASP A 136 -7.07 -17.33 21.92
N GLU A 137 -8.19 -16.63 21.94
CA GLU A 137 -9.55 -17.16 22.05
C GLU A 137 -10.45 -16.53 20.96
N ILE A 138 -11.14 -17.38 20.21
CA ILE A 138 -11.95 -16.98 19.04
C ILE A 138 -12.98 -15.91 19.40
N GLU A 139 -13.71 -16.12 20.50
CA GLU A 139 -14.78 -15.24 20.95
C GLU A 139 -14.24 -13.87 21.41
N GLU A 140 -13.09 -13.86 22.09
CA GLU A 140 -12.46 -12.63 22.57
C GLU A 140 -11.93 -11.79 21.39
N ILE A 141 -11.29 -12.44 20.41
CA ILE A 141 -10.80 -11.78 19.18
C ILE A 141 -11.98 -11.21 18.39
N SER A 142 -13.04 -12.01 18.19
CA SER A 142 -14.24 -11.58 17.47
C SER A 142 -14.91 -10.40 18.15
N ARG A 143 -15.07 -10.44 19.47
CA ARG A 143 -15.66 -9.37 20.27
C ARG A 143 -14.84 -8.06 20.17
N ALA A 144 -13.53 -8.15 20.35
CA ALA A 144 -12.64 -6.97 20.28
C ALA A 144 -12.70 -6.28 18.91
N ILE A 145 -12.75 -7.07 17.82
CA ILE A 145 -12.92 -6.53 16.47
C ILE A 145 -14.26 -5.80 16.32
N ALA A 146 -15.36 -6.42 16.79
CA ALA A 146 -16.70 -5.83 16.73
C ALA A 146 -16.77 -4.51 17.52
N GLU A 147 -16.26 -4.48 18.74
CA GLU A 147 -16.23 -3.28 19.60
C GLU A 147 -15.46 -2.12 18.94
N LEU A 148 -14.34 -2.39 18.28
CA LEU A 148 -13.58 -1.35 17.58
C LEU A 148 -14.35 -0.82 16.37
N PHE A 149 -15.06 -1.67 15.63
CA PHE A 149 -15.94 -1.21 14.56
C PHE A 149 -17.12 -0.38 15.06
N ASP A 150 -17.71 -0.75 16.19
CA ASP A 150 -18.80 0.00 16.83
C ASP A 150 -18.31 1.37 17.35
N ARG A 151 -17.07 1.45 17.79
CA ARG A 151 -16.39 2.71 18.15
C ARG A 151 -16.00 3.57 16.95
N GLY A 152 -16.25 3.09 15.73
CA GLY A 152 -16.08 3.86 14.50
C GLY A 152 -14.75 3.60 13.78
N ALA A 153 -14.05 2.50 14.04
CA ALA A 153 -12.92 2.10 13.20
C ALA A 153 -13.38 1.84 11.76
N ASP A 154 -12.57 2.25 10.79
CA ASP A 154 -12.77 1.94 9.38
C ASP A 154 -11.99 0.69 8.98
N ILE A 155 -10.84 0.48 9.63
CA ILE A 155 -9.97 -0.68 9.46
C ILE A 155 -9.60 -1.20 10.85
N VAL A 156 -9.68 -2.51 11.05
CA VAL A 156 -9.12 -3.17 12.23
C VAL A 156 -7.88 -3.94 11.79
N VAL A 157 -6.78 -3.73 12.49
CA VAL A 157 -5.54 -4.47 12.32
C VAL A 157 -5.39 -5.44 13.49
N THR A 158 -5.30 -6.74 13.19
CA THR A 158 -4.97 -7.77 14.19
C THR A 158 -3.50 -8.14 14.07
N THR A 159 -2.83 -8.38 15.19
CA THR A 159 -1.44 -8.83 15.22
C THR A 159 -1.27 -9.97 16.22
N GLY A 160 -0.48 -10.97 15.86
CA GLY A 160 -0.35 -12.22 16.62
C GLY A 160 -1.28 -13.31 16.08
N GLY A 161 -1.09 -14.56 16.52
CA GLY A 161 -1.93 -15.71 16.23
C GLY A 161 -2.21 -15.98 14.74
N LEU A 162 -1.27 -15.65 13.84
CA LEU A 162 -1.36 -15.82 12.39
C LEU A 162 -0.12 -16.53 11.85
N SER A 163 0.19 -17.68 12.39
CA SER A 163 1.28 -18.54 11.94
C SER A 163 0.75 -19.95 11.62
N VAL A 164 1.59 -20.93 11.72
CA VAL A 164 1.25 -22.36 11.50
C VAL A 164 1.04 -23.12 12.81
N ASP A 165 1.11 -22.43 13.95
CA ASP A 165 0.91 -23.04 15.24
C ASP A 165 -0.57 -23.43 15.42
N PRO A 166 -0.87 -24.62 15.97
CA PRO A 166 -2.25 -25.05 16.24
C PRO A 166 -3.02 -24.13 17.18
N ASP A 167 -2.33 -23.38 18.04
CA ASP A 167 -2.93 -22.44 18.99
C ASP A 167 -3.19 -21.05 18.38
N ASP A 168 -2.80 -20.83 17.13
CA ASP A 168 -3.02 -19.59 16.40
C ASP A 168 -4.47 -19.52 15.84
N VAL A 169 -5.36 -18.89 16.60
CA VAL A 169 -6.81 -18.84 16.28
C VAL A 169 -7.29 -17.46 15.77
N THR A 170 -6.36 -16.56 15.44
CA THR A 170 -6.72 -15.21 15.00
C THR A 170 -7.54 -15.21 13.70
N LYS A 171 -7.23 -16.11 12.76
CA LYS A 171 -8.01 -16.26 11.53
C LYS A 171 -9.45 -16.68 11.83
N GLU A 172 -9.63 -17.67 12.66
CA GLU A 172 -10.93 -18.18 13.10
C GLU A 172 -11.72 -17.11 13.87
N GLY A 173 -11.05 -16.31 14.71
CA GLY A 173 -11.65 -15.18 15.41
C GLY A 173 -12.12 -14.08 14.45
N ILE A 174 -11.38 -13.82 13.36
CA ILE A 174 -11.81 -12.92 12.29
C ILE A 174 -13.05 -13.49 11.57
N GLU A 175 -13.03 -14.76 11.20
CA GLU A 175 -14.16 -15.43 10.52
C GLU A 175 -15.42 -15.45 11.41
N ALA A 176 -15.27 -15.61 12.72
CA ALA A 176 -16.37 -15.57 13.70
C ALA A 176 -17.10 -14.22 13.76
N THR A 177 -16.49 -13.11 13.31
CA THR A 177 -17.18 -11.82 13.15
C THR A 177 -18.21 -11.82 12.02
N GLY A 178 -18.24 -12.86 11.17
CA GLY A 178 -18.97 -12.90 9.91
C GLY A 178 -18.26 -12.17 8.76
N ALA A 179 -16.97 -11.86 8.90
CA ALA A 179 -16.18 -11.24 7.85
C ALA A 179 -15.86 -12.25 6.72
N GLU A 180 -15.91 -11.78 5.48
CA GLU A 180 -15.44 -12.52 4.31
C GLU A 180 -13.91 -12.43 4.24
N VAL A 181 -13.20 -13.56 4.38
CA VAL A 181 -11.77 -13.64 4.15
C VAL A 181 -11.51 -13.58 2.64
N LEU A 182 -10.97 -12.46 2.18
CA LEU A 182 -10.64 -12.26 0.76
C LEU A 182 -9.41 -13.07 0.35
N PHE A 183 -8.43 -13.15 1.24
CA PHE A 183 -7.28 -14.02 1.11
C PHE A 183 -6.55 -14.19 2.45
N TYR A 184 -5.92 -15.36 2.61
CA TYR A 184 -4.99 -15.69 3.68
C TYR A 184 -3.76 -16.33 3.03
N GLY A 185 -2.58 -15.82 3.36
CA GLY A 185 -1.34 -16.15 2.68
C GLY A 185 -1.07 -15.30 1.44
N THR A 186 0.14 -14.80 1.31
CA THR A 186 0.60 -13.94 0.21
C THR A 186 1.99 -14.37 -0.26
N PRO A 187 2.29 -14.28 -1.56
CA PRO A 187 3.62 -14.56 -2.08
C PRO A 187 4.57 -13.35 -1.90
N VAL A 188 4.56 -12.76 -0.69
CA VAL A 188 5.36 -11.58 -0.32
C VAL A 188 6.15 -11.88 0.95
N PHE A 189 7.45 -11.65 0.92
CA PHE A 189 8.36 -11.88 2.03
C PHE A 189 9.13 -10.59 2.38
N PRO A 190 8.99 -10.09 3.62
CA PRO A 190 8.21 -10.63 4.75
C PRO A 190 6.71 -10.36 4.60
N GLY A 191 5.89 -11.28 5.16
CA GLY A 191 4.46 -11.14 5.22
C GLY A 191 3.64 -12.33 4.65
N ALA A 192 4.27 -13.51 4.49
CA ALA A 192 3.63 -14.67 3.85
C ALA A 192 2.26 -15.05 4.47
N MET A 193 2.10 -14.95 5.79
CA MET A 193 0.87 -15.30 6.51
C MET A 193 -0.10 -14.13 6.68
N PHE A 194 0.00 -13.09 5.83
CA PHE A 194 -0.88 -11.94 5.89
C PHE A 194 -2.31 -12.30 5.48
N LEU A 195 -3.28 -11.73 6.20
CA LEU A 195 -4.71 -11.93 5.95
C LEU A 195 -5.39 -10.61 5.62
N VAL A 196 -6.32 -10.64 4.66
CA VAL A 196 -7.27 -9.55 4.43
C VAL A 196 -8.67 -10.11 4.46
N ALA A 197 -9.51 -9.54 5.31
CA ALA A 197 -10.94 -9.83 5.34
C ALA A 197 -11.75 -8.54 5.21
N ARG A 198 -13.05 -8.69 4.93
CA ARG A 198 -13.98 -7.58 4.76
C ARG A 198 -15.28 -7.85 5.50
N LEU A 199 -15.71 -6.90 6.32
CA LEU A 199 -16.97 -6.93 7.04
C LEU A 199 -17.77 -5.66 6.74
N LYS A 200 -18.95 -5.78 6.11
CA LYS A 200 -19.84 -4.65 5.78
C LYS A 200 -19.13 -3.47 5.11
N GLY A 201 -18.18 -3.76 4.22
CA GLY A 201 -17.41 -2.75 3.48
C GLY A 201 -16.15 -2.25 4.17
N LYS A 202 -15.93 -2.56 5.46
CA LYS A 202 -14.72 -2.25 6.23
C LYS A 202 -13.69 -3.38 6.13
N TYR A 203 -12.41 -3.06 6.35
CA TYR A 203 -11.33 -4.06 6.24
C TYR A 203 -10.87 -4.55 7.61
N ILE A 204 -10.49 -5.83 7.67
CA ILE A 204 -9.72 -6.43 8.75
C ILE A 204 -8.42 -6.93 8.15
N LEU A 205 -7.30 -6.48 8.71
CA LEU A 205 -5.95 -6.81 8.26
C LEU A 205 -5.25 -7.63 9.33
N GLY A 206 -5.02 -8.90 9.04
CA GLY A 206 -4.24 -9.78 9.91
C GLY A 206 -2.75 -9.67 9.59
N ALA A 207 -1.98 -9.05 10.45
CA ALA A 207 -0.55 -8.83 10.29
C ALA A 207 0.24 -9.86 11.12
N PRO A 208 0.96 -10.80 10.48
CA PRO A 208 1.77 -11.78 11.19
C PRO A 208 2.95 -11.12 11.92
N ALA A 209 3.54 -11.81 12.90
CA ALA A 209 4.60 -11.31 13.78
C ALA A 209 5.81 -10.68 13.06
N CYS A 210 6.06 -11.01 11.78
CA CYS A 210 7.12 -10.39 11.01
C CYS A 210 6.98 -8.86 10.88
N VAL A 211 5.78 -8.30 11.10
CA VAL A 211 5.53 -6.85 11.09
C VAL A 211 6.31 -6.12 12.18
N TYR A 212 6.62 -6.79 13.29
CA TYR A 212 7.38 -6.23 14.40
C TYR A 212 8.89 -6.12 14.13
N TYR A 213 9.42 -7.01 13.29
CA TYR A 213 10.86 -7.15 13.06
C TYR A 213 11.35 -6.55 11.75
N ASN A 214 10.42 -6.21 10.85
CA ASN A 214 10.76 -5.71 9.53
C ASN A 214 10.22 -4.29 9.30
N LYS A 215 11.07 -3.41 8.79
CA LYS A 215 10.69 -2.02 8.49
C LYS A 215 9.53 -1.94 7.50
N ASN A 216 9.51 -2.84 6.52
CA ASN A 216 8.42 -2.92 5.54
C ASN A 216 8.06 -4.38 5.28
N THR A 217 6.77 -4.64 5.15
CA THR A 217 6.18 -5.94 4.91
C THR A 217 5.04 -5.81 3.90
N VAL A 218 4.34 -6.88 3.61
CA VAL A 218 3.10 -6.82 2.82
C VAL A 218 2.05 -5.87 3.42
N PHE A 219 2.05 -5.70 4.75
CA PHE A 219 1.15 -4.75 5.44
C PHE A 219 1.26 -3.34 4.85
N ASP A 220 2.48 -2.84 4.67
CA ASP A 220 2.76 -1.50 4.15
C ASP A 220 2.25 -1.35 2.70
N ILE A 221 2.41 -2.40 1.88
CA ILE A 221 1.94 -2.42 0.49
C ILE A 221 0.41 -2.38 0.42
N ILE A 222 -0.25 -3.23 1.23
CA ILE A 222 -1.70 -3.38 1.21
C ILE A 222 -2.38 -2.15 1.82
N LEU A 223 -1.86 -1.63 2.93
CA LEU A 223 -2.40 -0.42 3.56
C LEU A 223 -2.38 0.76 2.58
N ALA A 224 -1.26 1.00 1.89
CA ALA A 224 -1.16 2.07 0.88
C ALA A 224 -2.20 1.91 -0.25
N ARG A 225 -2.45 0.68 -0.72
CA ARG A 225 -3.46 0.40 -1.75
C ARG A 225 -4.88 0.67 -1.26
N ILE A 226 -5.20 0.24 -0.03
CA ILE A 226 -6.51 0.51 0.57
C ILE A 226 -6.71 2.02 0.75
N MET A 227 -5.70 2.74 1.23
CA MET A 227 -5.74 4.19 1.36
C MET A 227 -5.96 4.91 0.03
N ALA A 228 -5.41 4.39 -1.06
CA ALA A 228 -5.65 4.87 -2.42
C ALA A 228 -7.02 4.45 -3.00
N GLY A 229 -7.84 3.73 -2.23
CA GLY A 229 -9.17 3.29 -2.62
C GLY A 229 -9.19 2.09 -3.57
N GLU A 230 -8.11 1.30 -3.65
CA GLU A 230 -8.13 0.03 -4.36
C GLU A 230 -9.01 -0.98 -3.62
N ARG A 231 -9.79 -1.74 -4.39
CA ARG A 231 -10.44 -2.95 -3.87
C ARG A 231 -9.45 -4.10 -3.95
N MET A 232 -9.24 -4.76 -2.82
CA MET A 232 -8.28 -5.87 -2.75
C MET A 232 -8.88 -7.15 -3.30
N HIS A 233 -8.19 -7.81 -4.21
CA HIS A 233 -8.56 -9.09 -4.81
C HIS A 233 -7.38 -10.08 -4.73
N LYS A 234 -7.70 -11.37 -4.67
CA LYS A 234 -6.69 -12.44 -4.62
C LYS A 234 -5.66 -12.35 -5.76
N ASN A 235 -6.13 -12.03 -6.98
CA ASN A 235 -5.24 -11.89 -8.14
C ASN A 235 -4.22 -10.76 -8.00
N ASP A 236 -4.54 -9.70 -7.25
CA ASP A 236 -3.59 -8.62 -6.99
C ASP A 236 -2.45 -9.09 -6.10
N MET A 237 -2.75 -10.04 -5.18
CA MET A 237 -1.74 -10.67 -4.34
C MET A 237 -0.84 -11.59 -5.15
N VAL A 238 -1.41 -12.38 -6.05
CA VAL A 238 -0.63 -13.25 -6.94
C VAL A 238 0.38 -12.45 -7.76
N LYS A 239 -0.01 -11.30 -8.27
CA LYS A 239 0.89 -10.42 -9.04
C LYS A 239 2.05 -9.86 -8.20
N LEU A 240 1.86 -9.70 -6.90
CA LEU A 240 2.93 -9.26 -5.99
C LEU A 240 4.05 -10.28 -5.83
N SER A 241 3.90 -11.53 -6.30
CA SER A 241 4.97 -12.52 -6.34
C SER A 241 6.20 -12.01 -7.10
N TYR A 242 5.98 -11.25 -8.16
CA TYR A 242 7.03 -10.56 -8.88
C TYR A 242 7.37 -9.24 -8.16
N GLY A 243 8.57 -9.16 -7.59
CA GLY A 243 9.00 -8.05 -6.74
C GLY A 243 8.55 -8.15 -5.27
N GLY A 244 7.97 -9.28 -4.86
CA GLY A 244 7.49 -9.52 -3.50
C GLY A 244 8.56 -9.96 -2.49
N LEU A 245 9.81 -10.13 -2.88
CA LEU A 245 10.90 -10.51 -2.00
C LEU A 245 11.69 -9.27 -1.55
N CYS A 246 11.63 -8.94 -0.25
CA CYS A 246 12.49 -7.92 0.33
C CYS A 246 13.89 -8.48 0.57
N LEU A 247 14.93 -7.74 0.18
CA LEU A 247 16.32 -8.17 0.37
C LEU A 247 16.90 -7.81 1.75
N ASN A 248 16.10 -7.24 2.65
CA ASN A 248 16.51 -6.84 4.00
C ASN A 248 17.81 -6.00 4.02
N CYS A 249 17.84 -4.96 3.19
CA CYS A 249 18.99 -4.06 3.09
C CYS A 249 19.31 -3.42 4.43
N ASN A 250 20.61 -3.22 4.74
CA ASN A 250 21.05 -2.55 5.98
C ASN A 250 20.38 -1.19 6.19
N ILE A 251 20.21 -0.43 5.11
CA ILE A 251 19.41 0.80 5.08
C ILE A 251 18.18 0.52 4.21
N CYS A 252 17.00 0.69 4.77
CA CYS A 252 15.76 0.47 4.04
C CYS A 252 15.51 1.60 3.04
N HIS A 253 15.30 1.25 1.78
CA HIS A 253 15.02 2.18 0.68
C HIS A 253 13.55 2.19 0.24
N TYR A 254 12.66 1.46 0.92
CA TYR A 254 11.24 1.52 0.59
C TYR A 254 10.68 2.94 0.79
N PRO A 255 9.88 3.46 -0.13
CA PRO A 255 9.30 2.82 -1.32
C PRO A 255 10.16 2.94 -2.60
N THR A 256 11.38 3.45 -2.59
CA THR A 256 12.22 3.66 -3.79
C THR A 256 12.94 2.41 -4.29
N CYS A 257 12.78 1.26 -3.63
CA CYS A 257 13.28 -0.05 -4.09
C CYS A 257 12.21 -0.80 -4.91
N PHE A 258 12.55 -1.98 -5.42
CA PHE A 258 11.62 -2.82 -6.21
C PHE A 258 10.56 -3.53 -5.37
N PHE A 259 10.70 -3.62 -4.05
CA PHE A 259 9.78 -4.35 -3.18
C PHE A 259 8.34 -3.85 -3.31
N GLY A 260 7.42 -4.77 -3.61
CA GLY A 260 6.01 -4.47 -3.80
C GLY A 260 5.64 -3.80 -5.14
N LYS A 261 6.56 -3.75 -6.09
CA LYS A 261 6.41 -3.12 -7.41
C LYS A 261 6.21 -4.19 -8.51
N GLY A 262 5.37 -5.16 -8.26
CA GLY A 262 4.97 -6.12 -9.27
C GLY A 262 4.33 -5.48 -10.50
N PRO A 263 4.22 -6.19 -11.64
CA PRO A 263 3.63 -5.70 -12.87
C PRO A 263 2.17 -5.28 -12.72
#